data_6e14e181344b7b81f7d3efbde8c54fb6
#
_entry.id   6e14e181344b7b81f7d3efbde8c54fb6
#
_cell.length_a   1.000
_cell.length_b   1.000
_cell.length_c   1.000
_cell.angle_alpha   90.00
_cell.angle_beta   90.00
_cell.angle_gamma   90.00
#
_symmetry.space_group_name_H-M   'P 1'
#
loop_
_entity.id
_entity.type
_entity.pdbx_description
1 polymer ?
#
loop_
_entity_poly.entity_id
_entity_poly.type
_entity_poly.pdbx_seq_one_letter_code
_entity_poly.pdbx_strand_id
1 'polypeptide(L)' 'MENNKYYPFDEGDIYYYVTDEQIVASVWDDVSEEIYDMNKNKHRYFHTYRSAYAFQLMQEMRKSIKQSIL' A
#
# COMPACT_ATOMS: atom_id res chain seq x y z
N MET A 1 -22.74 12.28 4.76
CA MET A 1 -22.36 11.96 4.85
C MET A 1 -21.75 11.10 4.84
N GLU A 2 -21.53 10.96 5.18
CA GLU A 2 -21.05 10.40 5.21
C GLU A 2 -20.50 9.50 4.99
N ASN A 3 -20.11 9.10 4.84
CA ASN A 3 -19.77 8.26 4.41
C ASN A 3 -18.61 7.64 4.13
N ASN A 4 -17.80 7.70 3.98
CA ASN A 4 -16.51 7.65 3.59
C ASN A 4 -15.61 7.22 4.64
N LYS A 5 -16.04 6.92 5.67
CA LYS A 5 -15.31 6.44 6.75
C LYS A 5 -14.69 5.12 6.51
N TYR A 6 -14.91 4.54 5.36
CA TYR A 6 -14.30 3.26 5.04
C TYR A 6 -12.90 3.38 4.48
N TYR A 7 -12.46 4.60 4.23
CA TYR A 7 -11.13 4.80 3.66
C TYR A 7 -10.13 5.07 4.77
N PRO A 8 -8.93 4.52 4.67
CA PRO A 8 -7.93 4.71 5.72
C PRO A 8 -7.23 6.05 5.66
N PHE A 9 -7.49 6.85 4.62
CA PHE A 9 -6.83 8.13 4.44
C PHE A 9 -7.84 9.22 4.17
N ASP A 10 -7.49 10.45 4.55
CA ASP A 10 -8.29 11.62 4.24
C ASP A 10 -7.75 12.32 3.01
N GLU A 11 -8.58 13.09 2.37
CA GLU A 11 -8.16 13.84 1.20
C GLU A 11 -6.97 14.71 1.55
N GLY A 12 -5.93 14.65 0.72
CA GLY A 12 -4.72 15.43 0.95
C GLY A 12 -3.65 14.69 1.71
N ASP A 13 -3.97 13.54 2.31
CA ASP A 13 -2.96 12.75 3.02
C ASP A 13 -1.99 12.14 2.04
N ILE A 14 -0.74 12.04 2.45
CA ILE A 14 0.25 11.32 1.67
C ILE A 14 0.20 9.86 2.11
N TYR A 15 0.14 8.98 1.17
CA TYR A 15 0.15 7.55 1.47
C TYR A 15 1.19 6.84 0.62
N TYR A 16 1.49 5.61 1.00
CA TYR A 16 2.51 4.81 0.33
C TYR A 16 1.92 3.47 -0.08
N TYR A 17 2.14 3.11 -1.32
CA TYR A 17 1.64 1.84 -1.84
C TYR A 17 2.83 0.99 -2.25
N VAL A 18 2.84 -0.27 -1.83
CA VAL A 18 3.96 -1.17 -2.14
C VAL A 18 3.57 -2.08 -3.28
N THR A 19 4.27 -1.94 -4.41
CA THR A 19 4.10 -2.86 -5.53
C THR A 19 5.05 -4.02 -5.33
N ASP A 20 5.13 -4.89 -6.29
CA ASP A 20 6.08 -6.01 -6.20
C ASP A 20 7.52 -5.53 -6.23
N GLU A 21 7.77 -4.35 -6.75
CA GLU A 21 9.13 -3.89 -6.98
C GLU A 21 9.51 -2.61 -6.27
N GLN A 22 8.54 -1.78 -5.91
CA GLN A 22 8.88 -0.47 -5.38
C GLN A 22 7.78 0.08 -4.49
N ILE A 23 8.13 1.15 -3.79
CA ILE A 23 7.19 1.89 -2.96
C ILE A 23 6.83 3.16 -3.72
N VAL A 24 5.54 3.40 -3.87
CA VAL A 24 5.04 4.57 -4.57
C VAL A 24 4.36 5.50 -3.57
N ALA A 25 4.78 6.76 -3.51
CA ALA A 25 4.15 7.75 -2.66
C ALA A 25 3.17 8.56 -3.48
N SER A 26 2.03 8.87 -2.90
CA SER A 26 1.01 9.63 -3.61
C SER A 26 0.13 10.38 -2.62
N VAL A 27 -0.70 11.27 -3.14
CA VAL A 27 -1.63 12.04 -2.32
C VAL A 27 -3.02 11.46 -2.52
N TRP A 28 -3.71 11.26 -1.40
CA TRP A 28 -5.05 10.67 -1.44
C TRP A 28 -6.06 11.67 -2.00
N ASP A 29 -6.83 11.24 -2.99
CA ASP A 29 -7.86 12.07 -3.60
C ASP A 29 -8.99 11.17 -4.11
N ASP A 30 -9.91 11.75 -4.88
CA ASP A 30 -11.06 11.01 -5.39
C ASP A 30 -10.65 9.82 -6.25
N VAL A 31 -9.62 10.01 -7.05
CA VAL A 31 -9.13 8.93 -7.89
C VAL A 31 -8.56 7.82 -7.05
N SER A 32 -7.87 8.19 -5.96
CA SER A 32 -7.32 7.20 -5.04
C SER A 32 -8.43 6.34 -4.44
N GLU A 33 -9.55 6.96 -4.11
CA GLU A 33 -10.67 6.22 -3.54
C GLU A 33 -11.23 5.20 -4.52
N GLU A 34 -11.35 5.60 -5.78
CA GLU A 34 -11.86 4.70 -6.79
C GLU A 34 -10.92 3.50 -6.99
N ILE A 35 -9.63 3.78 -7.04
CA ILE A 35 -8.64 2.74 -7.21
C ILE A 35 -8.65 1.81 -6.00
N TYR A 36 -8.75 2.38 -4.81
CA TYR A 36 -8.78 1.61 -3.59
C TYR A 36 -9.97 0.64 -3.58
N ASP A 37 -11.14 1.13 -4.00
CA ASP A 37 -12.34 0.30 -4.00
C ASP A 37 -12.19 -0.91 -4.91
N MET A 38 -11.47 -0.75 -6.01
CA MET A 38 -11.28 -1.83 -6.97
C MET A 38 -10.08 -2.70 -6.65
N ASN A 39 -9.22 -2.24 -5.77
CA ASN A 39 -7.96 -2.93 -5.50
C ASN A 39 -8.17 -4.07 -4.50
N LYS A 40 -7.79 -5.27 -4.89
CA LYS A 40 -7.89 -6.42 -4.02
C LYS A 40 -6.75 -6.49 -3.03
N ASN A 41 -5.71 -5.70 -3.24
CA ASN A 41 -4.51 -5.71 -2.39
C ASN A 41 -4.50 -4.52 -1.44
N LYS A 42 -5.58 -4.36 -0.68
CA LYS A 42 -5.70 -3.20 0.21
C LYS A 42 -4.67 -3.22 1.32
N HIS A 43 -4.08 -4.37 1.58
CA HIS A 43 -3.04 -4.49 2.60
C HIS A 43 -1.72 -3.85 2.18
N ARG A 44 -1.60 -3.37 0.96
CA ARG A 44 -0.37 -2.76 0.46
C ARG A 44 -0.34 -1.24 0.64
N TYR A 45 -1.35 -0.67 1.29
CA TYR A 45 -1.42 0.77 1.56
C TYR A 45 -0.88 1.06 2.95
N PHE A 46 -0.05 2.08 3.07
CA PHE A 46 0.58 2.43 4.35
C PHE A 46 0.56 3.92 4.59
N HIS A 47 0.49 4.30 5.86
CA HIS A 47 0.49 5.71 6.26
C HIS A 47 1.88 6.31 6.28
N THR A 48 2.90 5.49 6.45
CA THR A 48 4.28 5.99 6.54
C THR A 48 5.18 5.20 5.62
N TYR A 49 6.25 5.86 5.21
CA TYR A 49 7.24 5.20 4.39
C TYR A 49 7.89 4.03 5.16
N ARG A 50 8.09 4.24 6.44
CA ARG A 50 8.72 3.21 7.28
C ARG A 50 7.95 1.91 7.27
N SER A 51 6.63 2.00 7.43
CA SER A 51 5.78 0.82 7.40
C SER A 51 5.81 0.15 6.04
N ALA A 52 5.76 0.96 4.98
CA ALA A 52 5.81 0.42 3.63
C ALA A 52 7.13 -0.27 3.38
N TYR A 53 8.21 0.31 3.85
CA TYR A 53 9.53 -0.26 3.67
C TYR A 53 9.66 -1.59 4.40
N ALA A 54 9.12 -1.67 5.62
CA ALA A 54 9.15 -2.92 6.37
C ALA A 54 8.41 -4.02 5.62
N PHE A 55 7.26 -3.68 5.05
CA PHE A 55 6.50 -4.65 4.28
C PHE A 55 7.29 -5.09 3.04
N GLN A 56 7.93 -4.15 2.38
CA GLN A 56 8.71 -4.48 1.20
C GLN A 56 9.87 -5.40 1.53
N LEU A 57 10.54 -5.16 2.65
CA LEU A 57 11.62 -6.04 3.08
C LEU A 57 11.13 -7.46 3.33
N MET A 58 9.98 -7.58 3.99
CA MET A 58 9.41 -8.89 4.24
C MET A 58 9.08 -9.61 2.94
N GLN A 59 8.57 -8.86 1.98
CA GLN A 59 8.24 -9.41 0.68
C GLN A 59 9.50 -9.95 -0.02
N GLU A 60 10.58 -9.18 0.04
CA GLU A 60 11.84 -9.60 -0.55
C GLU A 60 12.41 -10.83 0.14
N MET A 61 12.29 -10.87 1.45
CA MET A 61 12.78 -12.01 2.21
C MET A 61 12.03 -13.29 1.86
N ARG A 62 10.72 -13.18 1.67
CA ARG A 62 9.92 -14.33 1.28
C ARG A 62 10.33 -14.85 -0.09
N LYS A 63 10.61 -13.95 -1.01
CA LYS A 63 11.07 -14.35 -2.34
C LYS A 63 12.40 -15.08 -2.25
N SER A 64 13.28 -14.55 -1.43
CA SER A 64 14.60 -15.14 -1.25
C SER A 64 14.52 -16.54 -0.67
N ILE A 65 13.67 -16.72 0.33
CA ILE A 65 13.51 -18.01 0.96
C ILE A 65 12.96 -19.04 -0.04
N LYS A 66 11.98 -18.63 -0.82
CA LYS A 66 11.43 -19.54 -1.83
C LYS A 66 12.48 -19.99 -2.82
N GLN A 67 13.32 -19.06 -3.24
CA GLN A 67 14.36 -19.39 -4.19
C GLN A 67 15.41 -20.31 -3.57
N SER A 68 15.67 -20.12 -2.31
CA SER A 68 16.69 -20.93 -1.61
C SER A 68 16.29 -22.38 -1.47
N ILE A 69 15.02 -22.62 -1.36
CA ILE A 69 14.53 -23.98 -1.15
C ILE A 69 14.72 -24.86 -2.38
N LEU A 70 14.75 -24.24 -3.51
CA LEU A 70 14.96 -24.97 -4.75
C LEU A 70 16.41 -25.35 -4.93
#